data_71801ad1fc2d766d6e17ba0752e31d31
#
_entry.id   71801ad1fc2d766d6e17ba0752e31d31
#
_cell.length_a   1.000
_cell.length_b   1.000
_cell.length_c   1.000
_cell.angle_alpha   90.00
_cell.angle_beta   90.00
_cell.angle_gamma   90.00
#
_symmetry.space_group_name_H-M   'P 1'
#
loop_
_entity.id
_entity.type
_entity.pdbx_description
1 polymer ?
#
loop_
_entity_poly.entity_id
_entity_poly.type
_entity_poly.pdbx_seq_one_letter_code
_entity_poly.pdbx_strand_id
1 'polypeptide(L)'
;MMQMRFATKGILFTALALICIPARPVAAQAQQDQSKVTYTIPEYNAFQAARAETNAQNRLKLLDDFVTKFPSSTLMTYVDQLYISTYTELKNYPKVIEYADKMLAMGDKLDTATRLQTLQTRVQVFPFAFNAKAPDAHDQLTKERDAAKEGADLLAKFPKPADSKLTDEQFAEQKKPGIAFFDAAAGFADLQLKDYPAAIEAFKGATANNPKDAISYYRLGLSYLGATPPQSVDGFWALARSINLGVPDADKIKDYLRKAILVYEQPQCDNLADQQVTELITLAGTSGDRPATYNIPSAADLQKVAGASTILTVFSDLAGGGDKAKLTWLALCGAQFPSVAGKIIEVKPGNGFVNFEVFAGASDDEIQKATTANMDVKVWTTAPPAGAAGTTPAAAQPDVARLAKDDGILFSGTIASYDPSPFLLHWDQVKVDPSVIPEKADAGKHKKAPAKQ
;
A
#
# COMPACT_ATOMS: atom_id res chain seq x y z
N MET A 1 3.10 4.54 -15.36
CA MET A 1 1.75 4.18 -14.86
C MET A 1 1.41 2.77 -15.32
N MET A 2 1.64 1.80 -14.44
CA MET A 2 1.38 0.39 -14.74
C MET A 2 -0.09 0.09 -14.39
N GLN A 3 -0.94 -0.01 -15.41
CA GLN A 3 -2.30 -0.50 -15.22
C GLN A 3 -2.22 -1.99 -14.84
N MET A 4 -2.23 -2.28 -13.55
CA MET A 4 -2.45 -3.63 -13.07
C MET A 4 -3.90 -4.02 -13.41
N ARG A 5 -4.04 -4.81 -14.49
CA ARG A 5 -5.28 -5.48 -14.83
C ARG A 5 -5.52 -6.58 -13.79
N PHE A 6 -6.20 -6.24 -12.71
CA PHE A 6 -6.74 -7.27 -11.83
C PHE A 6 -7.87 -7.96 -12.60
N ALA A 7 -7.60 -9.21 -12.96
CA ALA A 7 -8.64 -10.10 -13.43
C ALA A 7 -9.70 -10.21 -12.31
N THR A 8 -10.91 -9.84 -12.62
CA THR A 8 -12.12 -9.88 -11.78
C THR A 8 -12.56 -11.32 -11.42
N LYS A 9 -11.62 -12.27 -11.34
CA LYS A 9 -11.90 -13.66 -10.97
C LYS A 9 -11.35 -13.90 -9.57
N GLY A 10 -12.25 -13.87 -8.57
CA GLY A 10 -11.94 -14.35 -7.24
C GLY A 10 -12.18 -13.39 -6.09
N ILE A 11 -13.20 -12.50 -6.17
CA ILE A 11 -13.72 -11.91 -4.94
C ILE A 11 -14.61 -12.98 -4.31
N LEU A 12 -14.01 -13.78 -3.45
CA LEU A 12 -14.75 -14.59 -2.50
C LEU A 12 -15.43 -13.59 -1.55
N PHE A 13 -16.68 -13.25 -1.82
CA PHE A 13 -17.53 -12.60 -0.83
C PHE A 13 -17.65 -13.60 0.32
N THR A 14 -16.88 -13.40 1.38
CA THR A 14 -17.25 -13.91 2.70
C THR A 14 -18.70 -13.51 2.90
N ALA A 15 -19.54 -14.51 3.10
CA ALA A 15 -20.96 -14.33 3.33
C ALA A 15 -21.15 -13.19 4.34
N LEU A 16 -21.52 -12.01 3.84
CA LEU A 16 -22.00 -10.93 4.66
C LEU A 16 -23.17 -11.55 5.39
N ALA A 17 -23.04 -11.73 6.71
CA ALA A 17 -24.17 -12.09 7.52
C ALA A 17 -25.23 -11.02 7.21
N LEU A 18 -26.20 -11.38 6.36
CA LEU A 18 -27.35 -10.55 6.09
C LEU A 18 -27.77 -10.00 7.45
N ILE A 19 -27.79 -8.67 7.59
CA ILE A 19 -28.64 -8.08 8.59
C ILE A 19 -30.02 -8.59 8.17
N CYS A 20 -30.45 -9.70 8.78
CA CYS A 20 -31.81 -10.16 8.63
C CYS A 20 -32.67 -9.07 9.29
N ILE A 21 -32.88 -7.98 8.56
CA ILE A 21 -34.10 -7.21 8.75
C ILE A 21 -35.17 -8.24 8.47
N PRO A 22 -35.97 -8.67 9.44
CA PRO A 22 -36.97 -9.70 9.20
C PRO A 22 -37.82 -9.13 8.06
N ALA A 23 -37.62 -9.70 6.86
CA ALA A 23 -38.52 -9.44 5.75
C ALA A 23 -39.87 -9.95 6.26
N ARG A 24 -40.72 -9.01 6.69
CA ARG A 24 -42.09 -9.34 7.02
C ARG A 24 -42.63 -10.03 5.78
N PRO A 25 -43.12 -11.27 5.89
CA PRO A 25 -43.66 -11.97 4.73
C PRO A 25 -44.73 -11.04 4.12
N VAL A 26 -44.63 -10.79 2.83
CA VAL A 26 -45.52 -9.90 2.04
C VAL A 26 -47.01 -10.23 2.35
N ALA A 27 -47.29 -11.46 2.71
CA ALA A 27 -48.62 -11.87 3.18
C ALA A 27 -49.07 -11.22 4.51
N ALA A 28 -48.15 -10.86 5.43
CA ALA A 28 -48.50 -10.22 6.68
C ALA A 28 -48.80 -8.72 6.52
N GLN A 29 -48.15 -8.06 5.55
CA GLN A 29 -48.43 -6.65 5.22
C GLN A 29 -49.76 -6.48 4.46
N ALA A 30 -50.10 -7.46 3.60
CA ALA A 30 -51.40 -7.44 2.89
C ALA A 30 -52.61 -7.74 3.80
N GLN A 31 -52.43 -8.33 4.98
CA GLN A 31 -53.50 -8.63 5.92
C GLN A 31 -53.79 -7.55 6.96
N GLN A 32 -52.86 -6.58 7.15
CA GLN A 32 -53.02 -5.60 8.24
C GLN A 32 -53.84 -4.36 7.87
N ASP A 33 -54.10 -4.10 6.58
CA ASP A 33 -54.89 -2.93 6.14
C ASP A 33 -55.99 -3.31 5.13
N GLN A 34 -56.92 -4.17 5.52
CA GLN A 34 -58.09 -4.56 4.70
C GLN A 34 -59.05 -3.38 4.39
N SER A 35 -58.88 -2.22 5.01
CA SER A 35 -59.69 -1.03 4.77
C SER A 35 -59.33 -0.21 3.56
N LYS A 36 -58.21 -0.53 2.87
CA LYS A 36 -57.75 0.20 1.66
C LYS A 36 -57.13 -0.73 0.60
N VAL A 37 -57.76 -1.86 0.31
CA VAL A 37 -57.34 -2.71 -0.82
C VAL A 37 -57.64 -1.95 -2.12
N THR A 38 -56.61 -1.50 -2.82
CA THR A 38 -56.74 -0.69 -4.05
C THR A 38 -56.42 -1.48 -5.31
N TYR A 39 -56.34 -2.81 -5.23
CA TYR A 39 -56.15 -3.72 -6.37
C TYR A 39 -57.38 -4.65 -6.51
N THR A 40 -57.63 -5.09 -7.75
CA THR A 40 -58.72 -6.00 -8.04
C THR A 40 -58.36 -7.47 -7.79
N ILE A 41 -59.37 -8.37 -7.66
CA ILE A 41 -59.15 -9.82 -7.53
C ILE A 41 -58.34 -10.39 -8.72
N PRO A 42 -58.60 -10.02 -9.98
CA PRO A 42 -57.77 -10.43 -11.12
C PRO A 42 -56.28 -10.01 -10.99
N GLU A 43 -55.98 -8.78 -10.54
CA GLU A 43 -54.63 -8.30 -10.30
C GLU A 43 -53.94 -9.17 -9.22
N TYR A 44 -54.62 -9.39 -8.09
CA TYR A 44 -54.10 -10.21 -7.03
C TYR A 44 -53.79 -11.64 -7.47
N ASN A 45 -54.72 -12.27 -8.18
CA ASN A 45 -54.56 -13.65 -8.70
C ASN A 45 -53.38 -13.74 -9.69
N ALA A 46 -53.23 -12.78 -10.59
CA ALA A 46 -52.13 -12.75 -11.53
C ALA A 46 -50.78 -12.58 -10.82
N PHE A 47 -50.72 -11.69 -9.83
CA PHE A 47 -49.52 -11.53 -8.99
C PHE A 47 -49.17 -12.79 -8.21
N GLN A 48 -50.16 -13.42 -7.57
CA GLN A 48 -49.94 -14.66 -6.85
C GLN A 48 -49.49 -15.82 -7.75
N ALA A 49 -50.01 -15.90 -8.99
CA ALA A 49 -49.54 -16.88 -9.97
C ALA A 49 -48.06 -16.67 -10.30
N ALA A 50 -47.62 -15.41 -10.55
CA ALA A 50 -46.22 -15.09 -10.78
C ALA A 50 -45.34 -15.39 -9.57
N ARG A 51 -45.81 -15.06 -8.34
CA ARG A 51 -45.10 -15.31 -7.09
C ARG A 51 -44.94 -16.80 -6.78
N ALA A 52 -45.96 -17.64 -7.10
CA ALA A 52 -45.94 -19.09 -6.84
C ALA A 52 -45.11 -19.85 -7.91
N GLU A 53 -44.81 -19.25 -9.06
CA GLU A 53 -44.06 -19.90 -10.14
C GLU A 53 -42.61 -20.11 -9.71
N THR A 54 -42.16 -21.36 -9.76
CA THR A 54 -40.79 -21.74 -9.33
C THR A 54 -39.77 -21.64 -10.45
N ASN A 55 -40.19 -21.75 -11.71
CA ASN A 55 -39.31 -21.58 -12.85
C ASN A 55 -39.12 -20.08 -13.17
N ALA A 56 -37.90 -19.58 -13.02
CA ALA A 56 -37.58 -18.16 -13.19
C ALA A 56 -37.96 -17.60 -14.58
N GLN A 57 -37.80 -18.39 -15.66
CA GLN A 57 -38.16 -17.96 -17.02
C GLN A 57 -39.69 -17.85 -17.23
N ASN A 58 -40.46 -18.79 -16.66
CA ASN A 58 -41.92 -18.73 -16.68
C ASN A 58 -42.42 -17.59 -15.81
N ARG A 59 -41.77 -17.38 -14.63
CA ARG A 59 -42.10 -16.25 -13.76
C ARG A 59 -41.93 -14.91 -14.46
N LEU A 60 -40.87 -14.70 -15.28
CA LEU A 60 -40.73 -13.49 -16.08
C LEU A 60 -41.90 -13.29 -17.03
N LYS A 61 -42.36 -14.35 -17.73
CA LYS A 61 -43.50 -14.25 -18.61
C LYS A 61 -44.77 -13.82 -17.87
N LEU A 62 -45.01 -14.39 -16.70
CA LEU A 62 -46.17 -14.02 -15.88
C LEU A 62 -46.06 -12.57 -15.35
N LEU A 63 -44.86 -12.09 -15.06
CA LEU A 63 -44.61 -10.71 -14.65
C LEU A 63 -44.82 -9.74 -15.84
N ASP A 64 -44.33 -10.06 -17.04
CA ASP A 64 -44.52 -9.28 -18.25
C ASP A 64 -46.00 -9.20 -18.60
N ASP A 65 -46.72 -10.31 -18.49
CA ASP A 65 -48.17 -10.38 -18.66
C ASP A 65 -48.91 -9.51 -17.65
N PHE A 66 -48.46 -9.52 -16.39
CA PHE A 66 -49.04 -8.70 -15.32
C PHE A 66 -48.88 -7.19 -15.65
N VAL A 67 -47.66 -6.75 -15.98
CA VAL A 67 -47.36 -5.35 -16.30
C VAL A 67 -48.18 -4.87 -17.53
N THR A 68 -48.33 -5.75 -18.51
CA THR A 68 -49.13 -5.46 -19.73
C THR A 68 -50.60 -5.30 -19.40
N LYS A 69 -51.17 -6.17 -18.58
CA LYS A 69 -52.61 -6.19 -18.25
C LYS A 69 -52.98 -5.14 -17.18
N PHE A 70 -52.05 -4.83 -16.27
CA PHE A 70 -52.34 -4.02 -15.08
C PHE A 70 -51.28 -2.93 -14.87
N PRO A 71 -51.00 -2.06 -15.84
CA PRO A 71 -49.89 -1.09 -15.78
C PRO A 71 -50.02 -0.06 -14.64
N SER A 72 -51.20 0.15 -14.12
CA SER A 72 -51.48 1.12 -13.02
C SER A 72 -51.77 0.43 -11.69
N SER A 73 -51.48 -0.88 -11.56
CA SER A 73 -51.74 -1.62 -10.35
C SER A 73 -50.91 -1.09 -9.17
N THR A 74 -51.53 -1.03 -8.00
CA THR A 74 -50.83 -0.73 -6.73
C THR A 74 -49.87 -1.84 -6.29
N LEU A 75 -49.94 -3.01 -6.93
CA LEU A 75 -49.01 -4.14 -6.71
C LEU A 75 -47.67 -3.97 -7.45
N MET A 76 -47.50 -2.91 -8.27
CA MET A 76 -46.28 -2.74 -9.10
C MET A 76 -44.98 -2.74 -8.29
N THR A 77 -44.96 -2.19 -7.07
CA THR A 77 -43.75 -2.25 -6.21
C THR A 77 -43.36 -3.70 -5.88
N TYR A 78 -44.33 -4.56 -5.61
CA TYR A 78 -44.10 -5.98 -5.33
C TYR A 78 -43.72 -6.77 -6.61
N VAL A 79 -44.28 -6.35 -7.75
CA VAL A 79 -43.91 -6.90 -9.06
C VAL A 79 -42.45 -6.56 -9.39
N ASP A 80 -42.02 -5.31 -9.19
CA ASP A 80 -40.65 -4.88 -9.40
C ASP A 80 -39.67 -5.63 -8.44
N GLN A 81 -40.05 -5.84 -7.18
CA GLN A 81 -39.28 -6.70 -6.25
C GLN A 81 -39.14 -8.15 -6.78
N LEU A 82 -40.20 -8.69 -7.35
CA LEU A 82 -40.19 -10.04 -7.92
C LEU A 82 -39.35 -10.12 -9.19
N TYR A 83 -39.31 -9.08 -10.03
CA TYR A 83 -38.35 -8.96 -11.12
C TYR A 83 -36.90 -8.95 -10.60
N ILE A 84 -36.59 -8.15 -9.59
CA ILE A 84 -35.26 -8.09 -8.97
C ILE A 84 -34.80 -9.48 -8.52
N SER A 85 -35.65 -10.17 -7.76
CA SER A 85 -35.33 -11.52 -7.26
C SER A 85 -35.18 -12.54 -8.40
N THR A 86 -36.03 -12.46 -9.40
CA THR A 86 -36.01 -13.38 -10.56
C THR A 86 -34.76 -13.16 -11.43
N TYR A 87 -34.41 -11.92 -11.70
CA TYR A 87 -33.18 -11.61 -12.45
C TYR A 87 -31.90 -11.92 -11.63
N THR A 88 -31.95 -11.81 -10.31
CA THR A 88 -30.86 -12.28 -9.44
C THR A 88 -30.66 -13.78 -9.55
N GLU A 89 -31.74 -14.57 -9.51
CA GLU A 89 -31.71 -16.01 -9.71
C GLU A 89 -31.12 -16.38 -11.09
N LEU A 90 -31.49 -15.65 -12.12
CA LEU A 90 -30.98 -15.80 -13.48
C LEU A 90 -29.59 -15.20 -13.70
N LYS A 91 -29.00 -14.57 -12.69
CA LYS A 91 -27.70 -13.86 -12.78
C LYS A 91 -27.66 -12.79 -13.86
N ASN A 92 -28.81 -12.20 -14.19
CA ASN A 92 -28.91 -11.08 -15.12
C ASN A 92 -28.76 -9.76 -14.34
N TYR A 93 -27.56 -9.48 -13.88
CA TYR A 93 -27.27 -8.36 -12.99
C TYR A 93 -27.58 -6.97 -13.60
N PRO A 94 -27.38 -6.71 -14.91
CA PRO A 94 -27.83 -5.45 -15.51
C PRO A 94 -29.33 -5.21 -15.33
N LYS A 95 -30.16 -6.25 -15.47
CA LYS A 95 -31.60 -6.15 -15.22
C LYS A 95 -31.95 -5.99 -13.74
N VAL A 96 -31.18 -6.58 -12.83
CA VAL A 96 -31.32 -6.34 -11.37
C VAL A 96 -31.12 -4.85 -11.08
N ILE A 97 -30.07 -4.24 -11.62
CA ILE A 97 -29.79 -2.79 -11.44
C ILE A 97 -30.91 -1.93 -12.03
N GLU A 98 -31.36 -2.25 -13.25
CA GLU A 98 -32.46 -1.52 -13.93
C GLU A 98 -33.72 -1.48 -13.07
N TYR A 99 -34.17 -2.62 -12.54
CA TYR A 99 -35.36 -2.69 -11.70
C TYR A 99 -35.13 -2.11 -10.30
N ALA A 100 -33.94 -2.23 -9.75
CA ALA A 100 -33.59 -1.55 -8.50
C ALA A 100 -33.61 -0.03 -8.67
N ASP A 101 -33.04 0.51 -9.74
CA ASP A 101 -33.06 1.95 -10.04
C ASP A 101 -34.50 2.43 -10.27
N LYS A 102 -35.35 1.64 -10.94
CA LYS A 102 -36.78 1.92 -11.10
C LYS A 102 -37.52 2.01 -9.76
N MET A 103 -37.24 1.08 -8.85
CA MET A 103 -37.82 1.13 -7.50
C MET A 103 -37.31 2.36 -6.72
N LEU A 104 -36.01 2.60 -6.72
CA LEU A 104 -35.42 3.75 -6.00
C LEU A 104 -35.97 5.09 -6.50
N ALA A 105 -36.33 5.18 -7.79
CA ALA A 105 -36.97 6.37 -8.37
C ALA A 105 -38.39 6.66 -7.82
N MET A 106 -39.01 5.72 -7.09
CA MET A 106 -40.29 5.94 -6.42
C MET A 106 -40.18 6.91 -5.22
N GLY A 107 -38.96 7.19 -4.75
CA GLY A 107 -38.72 8.15 -3.67
C GLY A 107 -39.41 7.76 -2.36
N ASP A 108 -40.12 8.72 -1.77
CA ASP A 108 -40.81 8.56 -0.48
C ASP A 108 -41.99 7.56 -0.48
N LYS A 109 -42.34 7.02 -1.65
CA LYS A 109 -43.37 5.95 -1.74
C LYS A 109 -42.82 4.60 -1.25
N LEU A 110 -41.50 4.44 -1.17
CA LEU A 110 -40.88 3.27 -0.58
C LEU A 110 -40.69 3.49 0.92
N ASP A 111 -41.07 2.52 1.74
CA ASP A 111 -40.67 2.51 3.13
C ASP A 111 -39.14 2.34 3.26
N THR A 112 -38.59 2.80 4.36
CA THR A 112 -37.14 2.85 4.59
C THR A 112 -36.49 1.45 4.52
N ALA A 113 -37.18 0.41 4.99
CA ALA A 113 -36.63 -0.94 4.96
C ALA A 113 -36.54 -1.49 3.53
N THR A 114 -37.61 -1.32 2.74
CA THR A 114 -37.63 -1.70 1.31
C THR A 114 -36.58 -0.91 0.51
N ARG A 115 -36.46 0.39 0.77
CA ARG A 115 -35.43 1.24 0.14
C ARG A 115 -34.04 0.75 0.45
N LEU A 116 -33.72 0.50 1.72
CA LEU A 116 -32.44 -0.02 2.16
C LEU A 116 -32.11 -1.38 1.54
N GLN A 117 -33.08 -2.30 1.50
CA GLN A 117 -32.91 -3.62 0.87
C GLN A 117 -32.65 -3.49 -0.65
N THR A 118 -33.33 -2.57 -1.32
CA THR A 118 -33.15 -2.30 -2.76
C THR A 118 -31.75 -1.75 -3.03
N LEU A 119 -31.29 -0.77 -2.22
CA LEU A 119 -29.93 -0.22 -2.29
C LEU A 119 -28.88 -1.31 -2.05
N GLN A 120 -29.07 -2.15 -1.04
CA GLN A 120 -28.14 -3.24 -0.75
C GLN A 120 -28.03 -4.21 -1.93
N THR A 121 -29.16 -4.62 -2.51
CA THR A 121 -29.17 -5.53 -3.67
C THR A 121 -28.49 -4.91 -4.88
N ARG A 122 -28.79 -3.66 -5.18
CA ARG A 122 -28.20 -2.92 -6.28
C ARG A 122 -26.67 -2.83 -6.15
N VAL A 123 -26.19 -2.39 -4.99
CA VAL A 123 -24.76 -2.24 -4.71
C VAL A 123 -24.05 -3.60 -4.71
N GLN A 124 -24.68 -4.64 -4.19
CA GLN A 124 -24.13 -5.99 -4.14
C GLN A 124 -23.87 -6.57 -5.55
N VAL A 125 -24.77 -6.33 -6.50
CA VAL A 125 -24.64 -6.90 -7.83
C VAL A 125 -23.84 -6.04 -8.80
N PHE A 126 -23.58 -4.77 -8.46
CA PHE A 126 -22.89 -3.82 -9.32
C PHE A 126 -21.54 -4.34 -9.86
N PRO A 127 -20.64 -4.94 -9.04
CA PRO A 127 -19.36 -5.42 -9.54
C PRO A 127 -19.45 -6.49 -10.64
N PHE A 128 -20.58 -7.20 -10.71
CA PHE A 128 -20.83 -8.23 -11.73
C PHE A 128 -21.47 -7.69 -13.01
N ALA A 129 -22.10 -6.51 -12.94
CA ALA A 129 -22.71 -5.83 -14.07
C ALA A 129 -21.79 -4.78 -14.71
N PHE A 130 -20.88 -4.19 -13.91
CA PHE A 130 -20.06 -3.06 -14.31
C PHE A 130 -19.04 -3.42 -15.39
N ASN A 131 -19.00 -2.62 -16.45
CA ASN A 131 -18.01 -2.69 -17.50
C ASN A 131 -17.27 -1.35 -17.60
N ALA A 132 -16.03 -1.29 -17.15
CA ALA A 132 -15.20 -0.08 -17.19
C ALA A 132 -14.93 0.47 -18.60
N LYS A 133 -15.24 -0.30 -19.67
CA LYS A 133 -15.11 0.16 -21.05
C LYS A 133 -16.42 0.63 -21.68
N ALA A 134 -17.52 0.54 -20.95
CA ALA A 134 -18.80 1.02 -21.43
C ALA A 134 -18.78 2.55 -21.60
N PRO A 135 -19.46 3.11 -22.62
CA PRO A 135 -19.52 4.57 -22.82
C PRO A 135 -20.09 5.33 -21.62
N ASP A 136 -20.96 4.70 -20.85
CA ASP A 136 -21.64 5.23 -19.67
C ASP A 136 -21.00 4.78 -18.33
N ALA A 137 -19.77 4.22 -18.37
CA ALA A 137 -19.09 3.73 -17.16
C ALA A 137 -18.96 4.78 -16.08
N HIS A 138 -18.71 6.04 -16.43
CA HIS A 138 -18.65 7.15 -15.49
C HIS A 138 -19.99 7.37 -14.78
N ASP A 139 -21.08 7.38 -15.53
CA ASP A 139 -22.43 7.57 -14.98
C ASP A 139 -22.84 6.39 -14.10
N GLN A 140 -22.49 5.15 -14.50
CA GLN A 140 -22.72 3.95 -13.69
C GLN A 140 -21.99 4.04 -12.34
N LEU A 141 -20.72 4.46 -12.34
CA LEU A 141 -19.93 4.65 -11.11
C LEU A 141 -20.52 5.77 -10.24
N THR A 142 -20.96 6.87 -10.84
CA THR A 142 -21.58 7.97 -10.09
C THR A 142 -22.86 7.50 -9.41
N LYS A 143 -23.74 6.77 -10.11
CA LYS A 143 -24.95 6.19 -9.52
C LYS A 143 -24.64 5.17 -8.44
N GLU A 144 -23.59 4.36 -8.62
CA GLU A 144 -23.15 3.39 -7.61
C GLU A 144 -22.68 4.07 -6.34
N ARG A 145 -21.82 5.08 -6.46
CA ARG A 145 -21.38 5.90 -5.34
C ARG A 145 -22.56 6.48 -4.56
N ASP A 146 -23.48 7.11 -5.27
CA ASP A 146 -24.62 7.81 -4.66
C ASP A 146 -25.55 6.82 -3.95
N ALA A 147 -25.83 5.66 -4.57
CA ALA A 147 -26.61 4.59 -3.97
C ALA A 147 -25.93 3.99 -2.72
N ALA A 148 -24.61 3.81 -2.77
CA ALA A 148 -23.87 3.31 -1.64
C ALA A 148 -23.84 4.32 -0.48
N LYS A 149 -23.59 5.61 -0.74
CA LYS A 149 -23.64 6.67 0.29
C LYS A 149 -25.03 6.76 0.92
N GLU A 150 -26.08 6.71 0.13
CA GLU A 150 -27.46 6.69 0.64
C GLU A 150 -27.72 5.46 1.51
N GLY A 151 -27.25 4.28 1.09
CA GLY A 151 -27.39 3.04 1.84
C GLY A 151 -26.69 3.08 3.20
N ALA A 152 -25.47 3.61 3.26
CA ALA A 152 -24.73 3.82 4.50
C ALA A 152 -25.48 4.76 5.45
N ASP A 153 -25.94 5.91 4.95
CA ASP A 153 -26.67 6.90 5.71
C ASP A 153 -28.00 6.39 6.26
N LEU A 154 -28.78 5.71 5.43
CA LEU A 154 -30.05 5.12 5.86
C LEU A 154 -29.84 4.03 6.92
N LEU A 155 -28.84 3.16 6.72
CA LEU A 155 -28.53 2.12 7.69
C LEU A 155 -28.02 2.70 9.00
N ALA A 156 -27.19 3.70 8.98
CA ALA A 156 -26.69 4.39 10.18
C ALA A 156 -27.85 4.95 11.01
N LYS A 157 -28.84 5.55 10.35
CA LYS A 157 -30.03 6.18 10.97
C LYS A 157 -31.17 5.21 11.20
N PHE A 158 -31.04 3.95 10.74
CA PHE A 158 -32.15 2.97 10.86
C PHE A 158 -32.49 2.72 12.32
N PRO A 159 -33.77 2.90 12.71
CA PRO A 159 -34.18 2.78 14.09
C PRO A 159 -34.15 1.33 14.58
N LYS A 160 -33.81 1.14 15.86
CA LYS A 160 -33.93 -0.16 16.50
C LYS A 160 -35.39 -0.58 16.54
N PRO A 161 -35.76 -1.80 16.09
CA PRO A 161 -37.12 -2.30 16.20
C PRO A 161 -37.58 -2.32 17.66
N ALA A 162 -38.86 -1.96 17.91
CA ALA A 162 -39.41 -1.84 19.24
C ALA A 162 -39.44 -3.18 20.02
N ASP A 163 -39.50 -4.30 19.29
CA ASP A 163 -39.48 -5.67 19.81
C ASP A 163 -38.06 -6.26 19.92
N SER A 164 -37.03 -5.48 19.55
CA SER A 164 -35.64 -5.92 19.62
C SER A 164 -35.18 -6.07 21.07
N LYS A 165 -34.58 -7.23 21.37
CA LYS A 165 -33.95 -7.52 22.67
C LYS A 165 -32.54 -6.99 22.83
N LEU A 166 -31.99 -6.40 21.78
CA LEU A 166 -30.62 -5.83 21.80
C LEU A 166 -30.61 -4.50 22.57
N THR A 167 -29.48 -4.19 23.24
CA THR A 167 -29.23 -2.83 23.71
C THR A 167 -29.01 -1.89 22.52
N ASP A 168 -28.98 -0.59 22.72
CA ASP A 168 -28.74 0.36 21.64
C ASP A 168 -27.31 0.21 21.09
N GLU A 169 -26.33 -0.06 21.96
CA GLU A 169 -24.94 -0.33 21.60
C GLU A 169 -24.82 -1.62 20.77
N GLN A 170 -25.48 -2.69 21.19
CA GLN A 170 -25.48 -3.95 20.45
C GLN A 170 -26.11 -3.80 19.06
N PHE A 171 -27.19 -3.01 18.97
CA PHE A 171 -27.82 -2.73 17.69
C PHE A 171 -26.93 -1.85 16.79
N ALA A 172 -26.23 -0.87 17.36
CA ALA A 172 -25.24 -0.07 16.63
C ALA A 172 -24.10 -0.97 16.10
N GLU A 173 -23.55 -1.85 16.92
CA GLU A 173 -22.52 -2.82 16.49
C GLU A 173 -23.03 -3.74 15.37
N GLN A 174 -24.27 -4.19 15.44
CA GLN A 174 -24.88 -5.03 14.40
C GLN A 174 -24.97 -4.33 13.03
N LYS A 175 -25.08 -2.99 13.00
CA LYS A 175 -25.13 -2.22 11.75
C LYS A 175 -23.75 -2.03 11.10
N LYS A 176 -22.67 -2.08 11.87
CA LYS A 176 -21.30 -1.78 11.37
C LYS A 176 -20.90 -2.56 10.10
N PRO A 177 -21.10 -3.89 10.01
CA PRO A 177 -20.74 -4.62 8.81
C PRO A 177 -21.48 -4.14 7.54
N GLY A 178 -22.76 -3.78 7.70
CA GLY A 178 -23.54 -3.23 6.60
C GLY A 178 -23.11 -1.82 6.18
N ILE A 179 -22.78 -0.97 7.15
CA ILE A 179 -22.21 0.36 6.88
C ILE A 179 -20.86 0.20 6.17
N ALA A 180 -19.97 -0.67 6.67
CA ALA A 180 -18.70 -0.96 6.03
C ALA A 180 -18.85 -1.46 4.59
N PHE A 181 -19.85 -2.28 4.31
CA PHE A 181 -20.15 -2.75 2.96
C PHE A 181 -20.49 -1.57 2.01
N PHE A 182 -21.39 -0.69 2.43
CA PHE A 182 -21.75 0.47 1.65
C PHE A 182 -20.59 1.46 1.47
N ASP A 183 -19.84 1.75 2.54
CA ASP A 183 -18.66 2.62 2.49
C ASP A 183 -17.59 2.05 1.54
N ALA A 184 -17.36 0.72 1.58
CA ALA A 184 -16.41 0.06 0.67
C ALA A 184 -16.84 0.15 -0.81
N ALA A 185 -18.15 0.10 -1.07
CA ALA A 185 -18.71 0.25 -2.42
C ALA A 185 -18.60 1.70 -2.91
N ALA A 186 -18.93 2.68 -2.05
CA ALA A 186 -18.75 4.09 -2.37
C ALA A 186 -17.27 4.40 -2.67
N GLY A 187 -16.37 3.95 -1.79
CA GLY A 187 -14.93 4.11 -1.97
C GLY A 187 -14.41 3.45 -3.26
N PHE A 188 -14.94 2.29 -3.64
CA PHE A 188 -14.60 1.66 -4.91
C PHE A 188 -15.01 2.54 -6.10
N ALA A 189 -16.22 3.07 -6.10
CA ALA A 189 -16.70 3.96 -7.15
C ALA A 189 -15.86 5.24 -7.24
N ASP A 190 -15.61 5.90 -6.09
CA ASP A 190 -14.79 7.11 -6.00
C ASP A 190 -13.34 6.84 -6.48
N LEU A 191 -12.74 5.70 -6.13
CA LEU A 191 -11.40 5.30 -6.60
C LEU A 191 -11.36 5.12 -8.13
N GLN A 192 -12.40 4.49 -8.72
CA GLN A 192 -12.49 4.33 -10.18
C GLN A 192 -12.71 5.67 -10.88
N LEU A 193 -13.46 6.58 -10.28
CA LEU A 193 -13.65 7.97 -10.73
C LEU A 193 -12.41 8.84 -10.52
N LYS A 194 -11.37 8.34 -9.80
CA LYS A 194 -10.16 9.05 -9.38
C LYS A 194 -10.45 10.23 -8.45
N ASP A 195 -11.58 10.20 -7.76
CA ASP A 195 -11.88 11.10 -6.65
C ASP A 195 -11.20 10.53 -5.38
N TYR A 196 -9.87 10.67 -5.32
CA TYR A 196 -9.07 10.09 -4.24
C TYR A 196 -9.45 10.63 -2.84
N PRO A 197 -9.74 11.92 -2.66
CA PRO A 197 -10.19 12.40 -1.35
C PRO A 197 -11.47 11.71 -0.87
N ALA A 198 -12.49 11.59 -1.73
CA ALA A 198 -13.73 10.91 -1.39
C ALA A 198 -13.51 9.41 -1.16
N ALA A 199 -12.67 8.76 -1.97
CA ALA A 199 -12.30 7.35 -1.80
C ALA A 199 -11.60 7.10 -0.45
N ILE A 200 -10.69 8.00 -0.03
CA ILE A 200 -10.00 7.91 1.28
C ILE A 200 -11.02 7.93 2.41
N GLU A 201 -11.93 8.91 2.41
CA GLU A 201 -12.94 9.02 3.48
C GLU A 201 -13.86 7.80 3.52
N ALA A 202 -14.33 7.32 2.38
CA ALA A 202 -15.18 6.15 2.30
C ALA A 202 -14.45 4.87 2.80
N PHE A 203 -13.22 4.63 2.37
CA PHE A 203 -12.46 3.47 2.85
C PHE A 203 -12.04 3.58 4.31
N LYS A 204 -11.81 4.78 4.85
CA LYS A 204 -11.64 4.98 6.29
C LYS A 204 -12.89 4.58 7.05
N GLY A 205 -14.07 4.97 6.58
CA GLY A 205 -15.36 4.51 7.13
C GLY A 205 -15.50 2.99 7.09
N ALA A 206 -15.20 2.39 5.95
CA ALA A 206 -15.24 0.93 5.78
C ALA A 206 -14.30 0.20 6.75
N THR A 207 -13.04 0.65 6.88
CA THR A 207 -12.05 0.01 7.76
C THR A 207 -12.31 0.26 9.24
N ALA A 208 -12.89 1.41 9.61
CA ALA A 208 -13.32 1.68 10.98
C ALA A 208 -14.47 0.76 11.41
N ASN A 209 -15.43 0.51 10.52
CA ASN A 209 -16.56 -0.37 10.77
C ASN A 209 -16.23 -1.87 10.57
N ASN A 210 -15.23 -2.19 9.77
CA ASN A 210 -14.70 -3.55 9.57
C ASN A 210 -13.17 -3.57 9.52
N PRO A 211 -12.47 -3.57 10.67
CA PRO A 211 -11.00 -3.49 10.72
C PRO A 211 -10.28 -4.76 10.23
N LYS A 212 -11.02 -5.77 9.77
CA LYS A 212 -10.47 -7.01 9.19
C LYS A 212 -10.62 -7.05 7.66
N ASP A 213 -11.16 -6.02 7.02
CA ASP A 213 -11.32 -5.98 5.57
C ASP A 213 -10.01 -5.62 4.86
N ALA A 214 -9.25 -6.66 4.51
CA ALA A 214 -7.99 -6.53 3.79
C ALA A 214 -8.11 -5.78 2.45
N ILE A 215 -9.26 -5.94 1.75
CA ILE A 215 -9.49 -5.32 0.43
C ILE A 215 -9.71 -3.82 0.59
N SER A 216 -10.47 -3.39 1.59
CA SER A 216 -10.66 -1.96 1.87
C SER A 216 -9.35 -1.29 2.28
N TYR A 217 -8.50 -1.92 3.09
CA TYR A 217 -7.15 -1.40 3.38
C TYR A 217 -6.28 -1.30 2.12
N TYR A 218 -6.29 -2.30 1.24
CA TYR A 218 -5.58 -2.24 -0.03
C TYR A 218 -6.02 -1.05 -0.89
N ARG A 219 -7.33 -0.86 -1.05
CA ARG A 219 -7.90 0.24 -1.83
C ARG A 219 -7.66 1.60 -1.17
N LEU A 220 -7.70 1.67 0.16
CA LEU A 220 -7.32 2.86 0.93
C LEU A 220 -5.87 3.26 0.63
N GLY A 221 -4.96 2.28 0.64
CA GLY A 221 -3.56 2.50 0.28
C GLY A 221 -3.38 3.06 -1.13
N LEU A 222 -4.10 2.49 -2.12
CA LEU A 222 -4.09 3.01 -3.49
C LEU A 222 -4.66 4.42 -3.59
N SER A 223 -5.69 4.74 -2.79
CA SER A 223 -6.31 6.07 -2.76
C SER A 223 -5.35 7.12 -2.21
N TYR A 224 -4.64 6.81 -1.11
CA TYR A 224 -3.61 7.69 -0.55
C TYR A 224 -2.47 7.95 -1.55
N LEU A 225 -1.98 6.90 -2.24
CA LEU A 225 -0.91 7.03 -3.22
C LEU A 225 -1.33 7.75 -4.50
N GLY A 226 -2.63 7.68 -4.85
CA GLY A 226 -3.20 8.37 -6.02
C GLY A 226 -3.55 9.83 -5.77
N ALA A 227 -3.66 10.27 -4.53
CA ALA A 227 -4.00 11.65 -4.16
C ALA A 227 -2.98 12.67 -4.65
N THR A 228 -3.39 13.91 -4.73
CA THR A 228 -2.50 15.02 -5.12
C THR A 228 -2.56 16.13 -4.06
N PRO A 229 -1.47 16.35 -3.29
CA PRO A 229 -0.23 15.56 -3.27
C PRO A 229 -0.45 14.14 -2.70
N PRO A 230 0.41 13.17 -3.06
CA PRO A 230 0.32 11.81 -2.50
C PRO A 230 0.55 11.80 -0.99
N GLN A 231 -0.29 11.04 -0.27
CA GLN A 231 -0.11 10.77 1.16
C GLN A 231 0.65 9.44 1.32
N SER A 232 1.92 9.46 0.91
CA SER A 232 2.70 8.23 0.66
C SER A 232 2.82 7.33 1.89
N VAL A 233 3.15 7.88 3.06
CA VAL A 233 3.39 7.08 4.27
C VAL A 233 2.10 6.42 4.78
N ASP A 234 0.96 7.12 4.71
CA ASP A 234 -0.35 6.54 5.03
C ASP A 234 -0.75 5.46 4.01
N GLY A 235 -0.42 5.69 2.73
CA GLY A 235 -0.60 4.71 1.67
C GLY A 235 0.20 3.43 1.90
N PHE A 236 1.48 3.55 2.28
CA PHE A 236 2.34 2.41 2.61
C PHE A 236 1.82 1.63 3.81
N TRP A 237 1.38 2.34 4.86
CA TRP A 237 0.78 1.73 6.04
C TRP A 237 -0.47 0.92 5.69
N ALA A 238 -1.40 1.49 4.93
CA ALA A 238 -2.63 0.82 4.54
C ALA A 238 -2.36 -0.42 3.65
N LEU A 239 -1.41 -0.34 2.70
CA LEU A 239 -0.96 -1.50 1.92
C LEU A 239 -0.35 -2.59 2.80
N ALA A 240 0.52 -2.23 3.72
CA ALA A 240 1.14 -3.16 4.66
C ALA A 240 0.08 -3.83 5.57
N ARG A 241 -0.90 -3.05 6.05
CA ARG A 241 -2.03 -3.59 6.81
C ARG A 241 -2.84 -4.60 6.00
N SER A 242 -3.11 -4.31 4.72
CA SER A 242 -3.82 -5.23 3.84
C SER A 242 -3.10 -6.57 3.66
N ILE A 243 -1.76 -6.52 3.50
CA ILE A 243 -0.91 -7.72 3.40
C ILE A 243 -0.97 -8.53 4.70
N ASN A 244 -0.85 -7.86 5.85
CA ASN A 244 -0.93 -8.51 7.16
C ASN A 244 -2.29 -9.21 7.38
N LEU A 245 -3.38 -8.64 6.84
CA LEU A 245 -4.72 -9.22 6.89
C LEU A 245 -4.98 -10.31 5.84
N GLY A 246 -4.01 -10.65 5.00
CA GLY A 246 -4.11 -11.72 4.02
C GLY A 246 -4.88 -11.33 2.76
N VAL A 247 -4.69 -10.13 2.24
CA VAL A 247 -5.28 -9.71 0.96
C VAL A 247 -4.88 -10.68 -0.17
N PRO A 248 -5.78 -10.99 -1.13
CA PRO A 248 -5.43 -11.76 -2.32
C PRO A 248 -4.24 -11.14 -3.08
N ASP A 249 -3.38 -11.98 -3.67
CA ASP A 249 -2.15 -11.55 -4.35
C ASP A 249 -1.17 -10.74 -3.46
N ALA A 250 -1.10 -11.04 -2.18
CA ALA A 250 -0.27 -10.34 -1.19
C ALA A 250 1.19 -10.15 -1.64
N ASP A 251 1.80 -11.15 -2.29
CA ASP A 251 3.18 -11.05 -2.80
C ASP A 251 3.33 -9.95 -3.85
N LYS A 252 2.38 -9.81 -4.77
CA LYS A 252 2.41 -8.73 -5.77
C LYS A 252 2.23 -7.36 -5.13
N ILE A 253 1.41 -7.28 -4.09
CA ILE A 253 1.21 -6.03 -3.33
C ILE A 253 2.47 -5.70 -2.52
N LYS A 254 3.16 -6.70 -1.96
CA LYS A 254 4.45 -6.54 -1.29
C LYS A 254 5.51 -5.99 -2.25
N ASP A 255 5.62 -6.55 -3.46
CA ASP A 255 6.52 -6.06 -4.51
C ASP A 255 6.18 -4.62 -4.94
N TYR A 256 4.89 -4.30 -5.03
CA TYR A 256 4.44 -2.94 -5.34
C TYR A 256 4.81 -1.97 -4.22
N LEU A 257 4.55 -2.33 -2.95
CA LEU A 257 4.91 -1.55 -1.78
C LEU A 257 6.42 -1.28 -1.72
N ARG A 258 7.26 -2.31 -1.94
CA ARG A 258 8.71 -2.17 -2.03
C ARG A 258 9.13 -1.12 -3.07
N LYS A 259 8.59 -1.23 -4.29
CA LYS A 259 8.88 -0.29 -5.37
C LYS A 259 8.40 1.12 -5.05
N ALA A 260 7.25 1.26 -4.41
CA ALA A 260 6.71 2.56 -4.03
C ALA A 260 7.55 3.25 -2.95
N ILE A 261 8.07 2.49 -1.97
CA ILE A 261 9.01 3.00 -0.96
C ILE A 261 10.32 3.45 -1.64
N LEU A 262 10.91 2.64 -2.52
CA LEU A 262 12.13 3.01 -3.24
C LEU A 262 11.96 4.29 -4.09
N VAL A 263 10.81 4.48 -4.71
CA VAL A 263 10.50 5.71 -5.45
C VAL A 263 10.37 6.92 -4.52
N TYR A 264 9.86 6.71 -3.32
CA TYR A 264 9.65 7.77 -2.32
C TYR A 264 10.95 8.20 -1.64
N GLU A 265 11.80 7.25 -1.28
CA GLU A 265 13.07 7.46 -0.59
C GLU A 265 14.21 7.82 -1.56
N GLN A 266 14.23 7.25 -2.76
CA GLN A 266 15.32 7.34 -3.74
C GLN A 266 16.71 7.05 -3.12
N PRO A 267 16.87 5.93 -2.40
CA PRO A 267 18.14 5.61 -1.74
C PRO A 267 19.22 5.29 -2.78
N GLN A 268 20.49 5.50 -2.42
CA GLN A 268 21.62 5.14 -3.29
C GLN A 268 21.79 3.61 -3.44
N CYS A 269 21.36 2.84 -2.44
CA CYS A 269 21.29 1.37 -2.50
C CYS A 269 19.94 0.88 -1.94
N ASP A 270 19.44 -0.25 -2.48
CA ASP A 270 18.12 -0.80 -2.14
C ASP A 270 18.17 -2.00 -1.18
N ASN A 271 19.33 -2.25 -0.58
CA ASN A 271 19.58 -3.43 0.27
C ASN A 271 18.73 -3.48 1.56
N LEU A 272 18.18 -2.33 1.99
CA LEU A 272 17.29 -2.26 3.15
C LEU A 272 15.80 -2.33 2.81
N ALA A 273 15.42 -2.21 1.53
CA ALA A 273 14.01 -2.11 1.13
C ALA A 273 13.18 -3.34 1.56
N ASP A 274 13.72 -4.55 1.45
CA ASP A 274 13.01 -5.76 1.87
C ASP A 274 12.83 -5.86 3.38
N GLN A 275 13.83 -5.41 4.14
CA GLN A 275 13.75 -5.33 5.59
C GLN A 275 12.72 -4.30 6.02
N GLN A 276 12.73 -3.08 5.44
CA GLN A 276 11.76 -2.03 5.73
C GLN A 276 10.33 -2.49 5.45
N VAL A 277 10.08 -3.12 4.31
CA VAL A 277 8.76 -3.67 3.97
C VAL A 277 8.33 -4.72 4.98
N THR A 278 9.23 -5.61 5.41
CA THR A 278 8.92 -6.65 6.40
C THR A 278 8.59 -6.06 7.77
N GLU A 279 9.38 -5.09 8.21
CA GLU A 279 9.14 -4.35 9.47
C GLU A 279 7.81 -3.59 9.41
N LEU A 280 7.53 -2.91 8.30
CA LEU A 280 6.27 -2.17 8.11
C LEU A 280 5.05 -3.09 8.15
N ILE A 281 5.09 -4.24 7.48
CA ILE A 281 4.00 -5.22 7.51
C ILE A 281 3.76 -5.74 8.93
N THR A 282 4.83 -5.99 9.68
CA THR A 282 4.75 -6.45 11.07
C THR A 282 4.12 -5.37 11.97
N LEU A 283 4.59 -4.12 11.87
CA LEU A 283 4.08 -2.99 12.63
C LEU A 283 2.61 -2.70 12.29
N ALA A 284 2.25 -2.68 11.00
CA ALA A 284 0.88 -2.50 10.57
C ALA A 284 -0.06 -3.62 11.06
N GLY A 285 0.47 -4.79 11.45
CA GLY A 285 -0.28 -5.85 12.11
C GLY A 285 -0.81 -5.47 13.49
N THR A 286 -0.16 -4.53 14.17
CA THR A 286 -0.49 -4.12 15.55
C THR A 286 -1.57 -3.05 15.65
N SER A 287 -1.80 -2.26 14.59
CA SER A 287 -2.76 -1.16 14.57
C SER A 287 -3.40 -1.00 13.18
N GLY A 288 -4.69 -0.63 13.14
CA GLY A 288 -5.38 -0.26 11.90
C GLY A 288 -4.88 1.05 11.35
N ASP A 289 -4.67 2.03 12.22
CA ASP A 289 -4.18 3.36 11.86
C ASP A 289 -2.66 3.45 12.08
N ARG A 290 -2.00 4.24 11.24
CA ARG A 290 -0.58 4.53 11.39
C ARG A 290 -0.33 5.34 12.66
N PRO A 291 0.56 4.89 13.57
CA PRO A 291 0.98 5.71 14.71
C PRO A 291 1.61 7.04 14.24
N ALA A 292 1.28 8.14 14.91
CA ALA A 292 1.81 9.46 14.57
C ALA A 292 3.34 9.54 14.64
N THR A 293 3.95 8.68 15.45
CA THR A 293 5.42 8.58 15.61
C THR A 293 6.09 7.77 14.51
N TYR A 294 5.34 6.99 13.73
CA TYR A 294 5.90 6.19 12.64
C TYR A 294 6.00 7.00 11.35
N ASN A 295 7.16 7.06 10.76
CA ASN A 295 7.42 7.72 9.49
C ASN A 295 8.44 6.93 8.66
N ILE A 296 8.37 7.10 7.34
CA ILE A 296 9.37 6.67 6.36
C ILE A 296 9.99 7.94 5.80
N PRO A 297 11.33 8.09 5.80
CA PRO A 297 11.97 9.30 5.32
C PRO A 297 11.74 9.48 3.81
N SER A 298 11.47 10.70 3.39
CA SER A 298 11.41 11.05 1.97
C SER A 298 12.82 11.20 1.39
N ALA A 299 12.93 11.22 0.04
CA ALA A 299 14.18 11.56 -0.65
C ALA A 299 14.77 12.89 -0.17
N ALA A 300 13.93 13.90 0.11
CA ALA A 300 14.36 15.18 0.64
C ALA A 300 14.94 15.08 2.06
N ASP A 301 14.33 14.23 2.91
CA ASP A 301 14.85 13.97 4.26
C ASP A 301 16.21 13.28 4.20
N LEU A 302 16.35 12.26 3.34
CA LEU A 302 17.62 11.55 3.15
C LEU A 302 18.71 12.49 2.60
N GLN A 303 18.40 13.35 1.63
CA GLN A 303 19.34 14.36 1.11
C GLN A 303 19.77 15.35 2.19
N LYS A 304 18.86 15.76 3.06
CA LYS A 304 19.18 16.64 4.19
C LYS A 304 20.15 15.96 5.17
N VAL A 305 19.91 14.69 5.51
CA VAL A 305 20.83 13.90 6.34
C VAL A 305 22.19 13.77 5.66
N ALA A 306 22.24 13.38 4.40
CA ALA A 306 23.49 13.25 3.65
C ALA A 306 24.28 14.56 3.60
N GLY A 307 23.61 15.69 3.36
CA GLY A 307 24.26 17.01 3.31
C GLY A 307 24.77 17.54 4.66
N ALA A 308 24.22 17.06 5.77
CA ALA A 308 24.64 17.43 7.11
C ALA A 308 25.70 16.48 7.71
N SER A 309 25.91 15.31 7.09
CA SER A 309 26.78 14.27 7.64
C SER A 309 28.25 14.52 7.35
N THR A 310 29.07 14.40 8.38
CA THR A 310 30.52 14.29 8.29
C THR A 310 30.93 12.85 8.55
N ILE A 311 32.14 12.45 8.17
CA ILE A 311 32.60 11.08 8.41
C ILE A 311 32.55 10.70 9.90
N LEU A 312 32.81 11.63 10.79
CA LEU A 312 32.78 11.41 12.25
C LEU A 312 31.34 11.23 12.76
N THR A 313 30.38 12.00 12.23
CA THR A 313 28.97 11.80 12.58
C THR A 313 28.44 10.48 12.03
N VAL A 314 28.90 10.05 10.84
CA VAL A 314 28.58 8.71 10.29
C VAL A 314 29.06 7.61 11.24
N PHE A 315 30.29 7.68 11.73
CA PHE A 315 30.80 6.70 12.70
C PHE A 315 29.96 6.66 13.97
N SER A 316 29.71 7.83 14.55
CA SER A 316 28.91 7.93 15.78
C SER A 316 27.50 7.36 15.60
N ASP A 317 26.85 7.68 14.48
CA ASP A 317 25.46 7.27 14.22
C ASP A 317 25.37 5.77 13.96
N LEU A 318 26.23 5.24 13.09
CA LEU A 318 26.21 3.81 12.72
C LEU A 318 26.63 2.92 13.91
N ALA A 319 27.68 3.31 14.66
CA ALA A 319 28.12 2.58 15.85
C ALA A 319 27.07 2.64 16.98
N GLY A 320 26.32 3.74 17.09
CA GLY A 320 25.27 3.92 18.10
C GLY A 320 24.02 3.05 17.86
N GLY A 321 23.82 2.55 16.65
CA GLY A 321 22.68 1.70 16.30
C GLY A 321 21.33 2.41 16.31
N GLY A 322 20.25 1.62 16.31
CA GLY A 322 18.87 2.11 16.38
C GLY A 322 18.39 2.86 15.14
N ASP A 323 17.35 3.69 15.32
CA ASP A 323 16.71 4.41 14.20
C ASP A 323 17.65 5.44 13.54
N LYS A 324 18.56 6.01 14.31
CA LYS A 324 19.54 6.96 13.79
C LYS A 324 20.53 6.29 12.85
N ALA A 325 21.02 5.10 13.21
CA ALA A 325 21.88 4.31 12.34
C ALA A 325 21.17 3.90 11.05
N LYS A 326 19.90 3.46 11.14
CA LYS A 326 19.09 3.13 9.97
C LYS A 326 18.92 4.33 9.03
N LEU A 327 18.59 5.50 9.58
CA LEU A 327 18.41 6.72 8.81
C LEU A 327 19.71 7.16 8.14
N THR A 328 20.83 7.16 8.87
CA THR A 328 22.17 7.49 8.37
C THR A 328 22.58 6.51 7.27
N TRP A 329 22.33 5.21 7.47
CA TRP A 329 22.63 4.18 6.46
C TRP A 329 21.78 4.35 5.20
N LEU A 330 20.48 4.60 5.30
CA LEU A 330 19.62 4.87 4.15
C LEU A 330 20.09 6.09 3.34
N ALA A 331 20.53 7.14 4.04
CA ALA A 331 20.99 8.38 3.41
C ALA A 331 22.35 8.24 2.72
N LEU A 332 23.24 7.38 3.23
CA LEU A 332 24.66 7.37 2.86
C LEU A 332 25.17 6.06 2.28
N CYS A 333 24.38 4.98 2.31
CA CYS A 333 24.72 3.72 1.63
C CYS A 333 24.99 4.02 0.14
N GLY A 334 26.18 3.66 -0.36
CA GLY A 334 26.58 3.97 -1.74
C GLY A 334 26.96 5.42 -2.01
N ALA A 335 26.92 6.31 -1.01
CA ALA A 335 27.32 7.70 -1.18
C ALA A 335 28.83 7.82 -1.35
N GLN A 336 29.24 8.70 -2.26
CA GLN A 336 30.65 9.01 -2.50
C GLN A 336 31.11 10.14 -1.57
N PHE A 337 32.19 9.91 -0.85
CA PHE A 337 32.91 10.92 -0.08
C PHE A 337 34.13 11.41 -0.85
N PRO A 338 34.24 12.73 -1.07
CA PRO A 338 35.30 13.26 -1.94
C PRO A 338 36.67 13.29 -1.28
N SER A 339 36.73 13.31 0.06
CA SER A 339 37.98 13.41 0.81
C SER A 339 37.79 12.84 2.22
N VAL A 340 38.51 11.78 2.53
CA VAL A 340 38.55 11.14 3.85
C VAL A 340 40.01 10.99 4.25
N ALA A 341 40.37 11.53 5.40
CA ALA A 341 41.72 11.43 5.96
C ALA A 341 41.75 10.43 7.12
N GLY A 342 42.88 9.75 7.29
CA GLY A 342 43.09 8.86 8.42
C GLY A 342 44.54 8.42 8.56
N LYS A 343 44.79 7.59 9.57
CA LYS A 343 46.08 6.92 9.82
C LYS A 343 45.96 5.44 9.52
N ILE A 344 46.90 4.89 8.81
CA ILE A 344 46.98 3.45 8.55
C ILE A 344 47.41 2.69 9.81
N ILE A 345 46.54 1.83 10.28
CA ILE A 345 46.78 0.97 11.46
C ILE A 345 47.42 -0.36 11.01
N GLU A 346 46.94 -0.91 9.91
CA GLU A 346 47.46 -2.15 9.36
C GLU A 346 47.38 -2.16 7.84
N VAL A 347 48.31 -2.84 7.17
CA VAL A 347 48.34 -3.04 5.72
C VAL A 347 48.21 -4.53 5.43
N LYS A 348 47.16 -4.92 4.69
CA LYS A 348 46.88 -6.32 4.32
C LYS A 348 46.97 -6.51 2.81
N PRO A 349 48.07 -7.02 2.27
CA PRO A 349 48.19 -7.30 0.86
C PRO A 349 47.18 -8.37 0.42
N GLY A 350 46.53 -8.13 -0.72
CA GLY A 350 45.63 -9.09 -1.39
C GLY A 350 46.08 -9.41 -2.79
N ASN A 351 45.32 -10.23 -3.50
CA ASN A 351 45.61 -10.55 -4.89
C ASN A 351 45.09 -9.43 -5.82
N GLY A 352 46.02 -8.57 -6.23
CA GLY A 352 45.71 -7.41 -7.10
C GLY A 352 45.12 -6.21 -6.36
N PHE A 353 45.12 -6.19 -5.03
CA PHE A 353 44.70 -5.07 -4.20
C PHE A 353 45.52 -4.97 -2.91
N VAL A 354 45.42 -3.86 -2.24
CA VAL A 354 45.86 -3.67 -0.85
C VAL A 354 44.64 -3.24 -0.02
N ASN A 355 44.47 -3.84 1.14
CA ASN A 355 43.49 -3.44 2.13
C ASN A 355 44.15 -2.71 3.26
N PHE A 356 43.75 -1.47 3.49
CA PHE A 356 44.25 -0.64 4.59
C PHE A 356 43.21 -0.61 5.70
N GLU A 357 43.59 -1.07 6.89
CA GLU A 357 42.83 -0.76 8.11
C GLU A 357 43.21 0.65 8.55
N VAL A 358 42.26 1.57 8.57
CA VAL A 358 42.51 3.00 8.77
C VAL A 358 41.69 3.48 9.96
N PHE A 359 42.25 4.40 10.73
CA PHE A 359 41.54 5.15 11.77
C PHE A 359 41.39 6.61 11.39
N ALA A 360 40.15 7.11 11.47
CA ALA A 360 39.83 8.53 11.42
C ALA A 360 39.24 8.97 12.77
N GLY A 361 39.69 10.10 13.26
CA GLY A 361 39.30 10.66 14.56
C GLY A 361 39.10 12.16 14.50
N ALA A 362 38.63 12.74 15.62
CA ALA A 362 38.28 14.14 15.73
C ALA A 362 39.47 15.08 15.92
N SER A 363 40.61 14.53 16.37
CA SER A 363 41.82 15.29 16.63
C SER A 363 43.09 14.52 16.25
N ASP A 364 44.16 15.25 15.98
CA ASP A 364 45.47 14.67 15.71
C ASP A 364 45.98 13.78 16.86
N ASP A 365 45.71 14.18 18.08
CA ASP A 365 46.11 13.38 19.30
C ASP A 365 45.38 12.02 19.33
N GLU A 366 44.09 12.00 18.98
CA GLU A 366 43.30 10.78 18.89
C GLU A 366 43.83 9.88 17.76
N ILE A 367 44.08 10.47 16.61
CA ILE A 367 44.61 9.76 15.42
C ILE A 367 46.00 9.18 15.71
N GLN A 368 46.88 9.92 16.34
CA GLN A 368 48.24 9.47 16.67
C GLN A 368 48.24 8.28 17.65
N LYS A 369 47.35 8.30 18.66
CA LYS A 369 47.24 7.27 19.69
C LYS A 369 46.46 6.03 19.27
N ALA A 370 45.78 6.09 18.09
CA ALA A 370 44.92 5.00 17.64
C ALA A 370 45.73 3.72 17.35
N THR A 371 45.20 2.61 17.86
CA THR A 371 45.75 1.26 17.71
C THR A 371 44.74 0.32 17.03
N THR A 372 43.47 0.74 16.86
CA THR A 372 42.39 -0.01 16.22
C THR A 372 41.81 0.82 15.09
N ALA A 373 41.46 0.16 13.99
CA ALA A 373 40.83 0.80 12.85
C ALA A 373 39.34 1.00 13.09
N ASN A 374 38.75 1.97 12.38
CA ASN A 374 37.31 2.15 12.24
C ASN A 374 36.88 2.19 10.76
N MET A 375 37.84 2.04 9.84
CA MET A 375 37.61 1.93 8.41
C MET A 375 38.41 0.78 7.81
N ASP A 376 37.80 0.11 6.83
CA ASP A 376 38.44 -0.89 5.97
C ASP A 376 38.43 -0.38 4.53
N VAL A 377 39.63 -0.07 3.98
CA VAL A 377 39.80 0.71 2.76
C VAL A 377 40.52 -0.14 1.73
N LYS A 378 39.77 -0.69 0.76
CA LYS A 378 40.28 -1.56 -0.29
C LYS A 378 40.69 -0.75 -1.52
N VAL A 379 41.95 -0.85 -1.94
CA VAL A 379 42.51 -0.15 -3.10
C VAL A 379 43.07 -1.16 -4.10
N TRP A 380 42.63 -1.09 -5.34
CA TRP A 380 43.11 -1.95 -6.42
C TRP A 380 44.50 -1.49 -6.91
N THR A 381 45.45 -2.41 -6.93
CA THR A 381 46.82 -2.19 -7.46
C THR A 381 46.96 -2.70 -8.91
N THR A 382 46.07 -3.58 -9.34
CA THR A 382 45.89 -4.03 -10.73
C THR A 382 44.46 -3.76 -11.17
N ALA A 383 44.16 -3.90 -12.45
CA ALA A 383 42.80 -3.75 -12.95
C ALA A 383 41.83 -4.65 -12.16
N PRO A 384 40.80 -4.11 -11.51
CA PRO A 384 39.84 -4.91 -10.78
C PRO A 384 39.07 -5.83 -11.74
N PRO A 385 38.58 -7.01 -11.25
CA PRO A 385 37.69 -7.84 -12.04
C PRO A 385 36.46 -7.03 -12.46
N ALA A 386 35.89 -7.35 -13.62
CA ALA A 386 34.67 -6.70 -14.11
C ALA A 386 33.59 -6.74 -13.01
N GLY A 387 33.18 -5.59 -12.53
CA GLY A 387 32.16 -5.46 -11.50
C GLY A 387 30.78 -5.86 -11.99
N ALA A 388 29.81 -5.96 -11.09
CA ALA A 388 28.41 -6.12 -11.43
C ALA A 388 27.97 -5.03 -12.43
N ALA A 389 27.15 -5.39 -13.41
CA ALA A 389 26.77 -4.53 -14.52
C ALA A 389 26.31 -3.14 -14.04
N GLY A 390 27.01 -2.08 -14.43
CA GLY A 390 26.64 -0.67 -14.19
C GLY A 390 27.62 0.17 -13.36
N THR A 391 28.64 -0.43 -12.71
CA THR A 391 29.66 0.32 -11.97
C THR A 391 30.98 0.38 -12.77
N THR A 392 31.51 1.58 -13.00
CA THR A 392 32.87 1.73 -13.53
C THR A 392 33.86 1.37 -12.42
N PRO A 393 34.69 0.32 -12.58
CA PRO A 393 35.67 -0.04 -11.56
C PRO A 393 36.62 1.11 -11.29
N ALA A 394 37.04 1.29 -10.03
CA ALA A 394 38.09 2.25 -9.70
C ALA A 394 39.37 1.93 -10.49
N ALA A 395 40.06 2.99 -10.97
CA ALA A 395 41.31 2.80 -11.67
C ALA A 395 42.38 2.21 -10.75
N ALA A 396 43.21 1.29 -11.28
CA ALA A 396 44.32 0.71 -10.53
C ALA A 396 45.32 1.76 -10.09
N GLN A 397 45.75 1.65 -8.84
CA GLN A 397 46.76 2.52 -8.24
C GLN A 397 47.94 1.68 -7.68
N PRO A 398 48.88 1.22 -8.52
CA PRO A 398 49.95 0.31 -8.08
C PRO A 398 50.88 0.97 -7.04
N ASP A 399 51.02 2.29 -7.06
CA ASP A 399 51.87 3.02 -6.17
C ASP A 399 51.44 3.07 -4.71
N VAL A 400 50.15 2.74 -4.40
CA VAL A 400 49.66 2.65 -3.01
C VAL A 400 50.36 1.53 -2.22
N ALA A 401 50.94 0.56 -2.88
CA ALA A 401 51.76 -0.46 -2.25
C ALA A 401 53.01 0.08 -1.49
N ARG A 402 53.31 1.35 -1.64
CA ARG A 402 54.39 2.06 -0.89
C ARG A 402 53.92 2.62 0.47
N LEU A 403 52.62 2.70 0.67
CA LEU A 403 52.07 3.10 1.96
C LEU A 403 52.30 2.02 3.00
N ALA A 404 52.66 2.43 4.19
CA ALA A 404 52.98 1.54 5.32
C ALA A 404 52.12 1.84 6.55
N LYS A 405 52.22 0.98 7.55
CA LYS A 405 51.65 1.25 8.87
C LYS A 405 52.16 2.59 9.40
N ASP A 406 51.30 3.31 10.10
CA ASP A 406 51.52 4.64 10.68
C ASP A 406 51.59 5.80 9.67
N ASP A 407 51.55 5.53 8.34
CA ASP A 407 51.42 6.60 7.36
C ASP A 407 50.02 7.22 7.39
N GLY A 408 49.96 8.53 7.07
CA GLY A 408 48.70 9.22 6.77
C GLY A 408 48.16 8.79 5.42
N ILE A 409 46.87 8.58 5.31
CA ILE A 409 46.17 8.33 4.05
C ILE A 409 45.07 9.35 3.83
N LEU A 410 44.93 9.81 2.58
CA LEU A 410 43.88 10.67 2.11
C LEU A 410 43.26 10.02 0.88
N PHE A 411 41.94 9.81 0.89
CA PHE A 411 41.26 9.11 -0.21
C PHE A 411 39.85 9.65 -0.45
N SER A 412 39.35 9.39 -1.64
CA SER A 412 37.91 9.44 -1.98
C SER A 412 37.40 8.02 -2.15
N GLY A 413 36.13 7.78 -1.85
CA GLY A 413 35.54 6.45 -1.98
C GLY A 413 34.04 6.44 -1.69
N THR A 414 33.45 5.27 -1.85
CA THR A 414 32.04 5.01 -1.63
C THR A 414 31.86 4.13 -0.40
N ILE A 415 30.91 4.47 0.48
CA ILE A 415 30.54 3.63 1.61
C ILE A 415 29.79 2.38 1.08
N ALA A 416 30.34 1.21 1.32
CA ALA A 416 29.82 -0.07 0.80
C ALA A 416 29.02 -0.86 1.83
N SER A 417 29.53 -0.99 3.06
CA SER A 417 28.89 -1.72 4.16
C SER A 417 29.51 -1.29 5.50
N TYR A 418 28.96 -1.76 6.60
CA TYR A 418 29.58 -1.62 7.93
C TYR A 418 29.29 -2.81 8.82
N ASP A 419 30.24 -3.10 9.72
CA ASP A 419 30.06 -4.01 10.83
C ASP A 419 29.74 -3.20 12.09
N PRO A 420 28.66 -3.51 12.82
CA PRO A 420 28.27 -2.72 13.97
C PRO A 420 29.12 -3.01 15.22
N SER A 421 29.71 -4.22 15.36
CA SER A 421 30.47 -4.61 16.55
C SER A 421 31.45 -5.75 16.27
N PRO A 422 32.77 -5.52 16.33
CA PRO A 422 33.38 -4.18 16.44
C PRO A 422 33.02 -3.31 15.26
N PHE A 423 32.88 -1.99 15.51
CA PHE A 423 32.50 -1.08 14.45
C PHE A 423 33.61 -0.98 13.39
N LEU A 424 33.26 -1.20 12.12
CA LEU A 424 34.15 -1.07 10.98
C LEU A 424 33.37 -0.63 9.73
N LEU A 425 33.76 0.48 9.12
CA LEU A 425 33.12 0.99 7.90
C LEU A 425 33.92 0.56 6.67
N HIS A 426 33.28 -0.19 5.77
CA HIS A 426 33.92 -0.72 4.55
C HIS A 426 33.74 0.24 3.37
N TRP A 427 34.84 0.49 2.68
CA TRP A 427 34.91 1.39 1.55
C TRP A 427 35.15 0.64 0.25
N ASP A 428 34.44 1.04 -0.80
CA ASP A 428 34.65 0.55 -2.17
C ASP A 428 34.95 1.76 -3.10
N GLN A 429 35.39 1.45 -4.32
CA GLN A 429 35.75 2.42 -5.36
C GLN A 429 36.72 3.50 -4.85
N VAL A 430 37.65 3.09 -4.02
CA VAL A 430 38.60 3.99 -3.37
C VAL A 430 39.64 4.50 -4.36
N LYS A 431 39.89 5.81 -4.28
CA LYS A 431 41.03 6.47 -4.96
C LYS A 431 41.84 7.25 -3.92
N VAL A 432 43.05 6.78 -3.65
CA VAL A 432 44.03 7.46 -2.79
C VAL A 432 44.59 8.68 -3.49
N ASP A 433 44.72 9.78 -2.76
CA ASP A 433 45.35 11.00 -3.27
C ASP A 433 46.85 10.75 -3.48
N PRO A 434 47.39 11.01 -4.68
CA PRO A 434 48.81 10.79 -4.95
C PRO A 434 49.79 11.59 -4.05
N SER A 435 49.33 12.72 -3.49
CA SER A 435 50.15 13.57 -2.62
C SER A 435 50.60 12.93 -1.33
N VAL A 436 49.85 11.90 -0.85
CA VAL A 436 50.17 11.15 0.39
C VAL A 436 50.99 9.89 0.13
N ILE A 437 51.19 9.52 -1.14
CA ILE A 437 51.97 8.32 -1.48
C ILE A 437 53.47 8.68 -1.50
N PRO A 438 54.32 8.00 -0.70
CA PRO A 438 55.76 8.25 -0.68
C PRO A 438 56.40 8.19 -2.07
N GLU A 439 57.34 9.06 -2.36
CA GLU A 439 58.07 9.04 -3.63
C GLU A 439 58.84 7.72 -3.82
N LYS A 440 58.98 7.28 -5.06
CA LYS A 440 59.77 6.10 -5.38
C LYS A 440 61.22 6.38 -5.02
N ALA A 441 61.77 5.60 -4.05
CA ALA A 441 63.20 5.74 -3.74
C ALA A 441 64.01 5.53 -5.01
N ASP A 442 64.83 6.55 -5.40
CA ASP A 442 65.68 6.48 -6.57
C ASP A 442 66.66 5.30 -6.46
N ALA A 443 66.33 4.20 -7.12
CA ALA A 443 67.25 3.08 -7.30
C ALA A 443 68.32 3.54 -8.32
N GLY A 444 69.35 4.21 -7.83
CA GLY A 444 70.50 4.48 -8.71
C GLY A 444 71.18 5.84 -8.60
N LYS A 445 71.77 6.13 -7.45
CA LYS A 445 73.03 6.95 -7.43
C LYS A 445 74.04 6.29 -6.49
N HIS A 446 74.66 5.17 -6.96
CA HIS A 446 75.92 4.78 -6.43
C HIS A 446 76.95 5.89 -6.81
N LYS A 447 77.23 6.77 -5.87
CA LYS A 447 78.41 7.61 -5.95
C LYS A 447 79.64 6.68 -6.04
N LYS A 448 80.28 6.60 -7.24
CA LYS A 448 81.61 6.07 -7.39
C LYS A 448 82.54 6.82 -6.44
N ALA A 449 83.12 6.08 -5.53
CA ALA A 449 84.23 6.59 -4.69
C ALA A 449 85.38 7.07 -5.58
N PRO A 450 85.99 8.23 -5.30
CA PRO A 450 87.18 8.69 -6.06
C PRO A 450 88.34 7.75 -5.82
N ALA A 451 89.02 7.34 -6.91
CA ALA A 451 90.26 6.62 -6.87
C ALA A 451 91.33 7.48 -6.19
N LYS A 452 91.99 6.94 -5.17
CA LYS A 452 93.23 7.54 -4.64
C LYS A 452 94.34 7.33 -5.63
N GLN A 453 95.01 8.44 -6.05
CA GLN A 453 96.37 8.45 -6.48
C GLN A 453 97.32 8.42 -5.30
#